data_19affa8486b694e7bd6f93c998479beb
#
_entry.id   19affa8486b694e7bd6f93c998479beb
#
_cell.length_a   1.000
_cell.length_b   1.000
_cell.length_c   1.000
_cell.angle_alpha   90.00
_cell.angle_beta   90.00
_cell.angle_gamma   90.00
#
_symmetry.space_group_name_H-M   'P 1'
#
loop_
_entity.id
_entity.type
_entity.pdbx_description
1 polymer ?
#
loop_
_entity_poly.entity_id
_entity_poly.type
_entity_poly.pdbx_seq_one_letter_code
_entity_poly.pdbx_strand_id
1 'polypeptide(L)'
;MPFDDYKVADLSLAEWGEKEISLAETEMPGLMAIREEFAGQQPLKGARIAGSLHMTIQTAVLIETLKALGADIRWATCNIYSTQDHAAAAIAAAEIPVFATKGETLEEYWDYAHRIFEWSDGGGANMILDDGGDATLLLHLGIDAANDAGVIEKPNNEEEKALFASIKKRLGEKPDWYAEAAKDIQGVTEETTTGVHRLYEMEAKGKLLFSAINVNDSVTKSKFDNKYGCRESLVDGIRRATDVMMAGKVAVVAGYGDVGKGSAESLRSSGCRVLVTEPDPICALQAAMEGFEVVTMEQATPQGDIFVTCTGNIDVITIDHVREMKDRAIVCNIGHFNSEIQVESLRNFKWTNIKAQVDEIELPDGKRIILLAEGRLVNLGCATGHPSFVMSASFTNQVLAQMELWQKPGDYEKKVYVLPKHLDEKVAVLHLDKLGVTLTKLSKQQADYIGVTPDGPFKPDTYRY
;
A
#
# COMPACT_ATOMS: atom_id res chain seq x y z
N MET A 1 -20.45 27.25 -10.20
CA MET A 1 -19.68 26.73 -11.32
C MET A 1 -19.74 25.23 -11.21
N PRO A 2 -19.71 24.44 -12.28
CA PRO A 2 -19.60 22.98 -12.13
C PRO A 2 -18.32 22.64 -11.36
N PHE A 3 -18.34 21.53 -10.61
CA PHE A 3 -17.19 21.04 -9.87
C PHE A 3 -16.07 20.67 -10.88
N ASP A 4 -14.86 21.19 -10.69
CA ASP A 4 -13.72 21.03 -11.58
C ASP A 4 -12.39 20.75 -10.84
N ASP A 5 -12.47 20.52 -9.52
CA ASP A 5 -11.30 20.25 -8.67
C ASP A 5 -10.93 18.76 -8.66
N TYR A 6 -10.60 18.24 -9.84
CA TYR A 6 -10.19 16.85 -10.03
C TYR A 6 -9.26 16.68 -11.25
N LYS A 7 -8.55 15.55 -11.29
CA LYS A 7 -7.80 15.05 -12.46
C LYS A 7 -8.04 13.55 -12.58
N VAL A 8 -8.85 13.16 -13.56
CA VAL A 8 -9.17 11.76 -13.88
C VAL A 8 -9.06 11.54 -15.38
N ALA A 9 -8.85 10.30 -15.80
CA ALA A 9 -8.65 9.97 -17.21
C ALA A 9 -9.88 10.27 -18.05
N ASP A 10 -11.07 9.84 -17.60
CA ASP A 10 -12.34 9.99 -18.31
C ASP A 10 -13.52 9.96 -17.33
N LEU A 11 -14.18 11.11 -17.13
CA LEU A 11 -15.33 11.22 -16.24
C LEU A 11 -16.54 10.38 -16.70
N SER A 12 -16.62 10.02 -17.96
CA SER A 12 -17.72 9.17 -18.47
C SER A 12 -17.72 7.74 -17.92
N LEU A 13 -16.62 7.33 -17.27
CA LEU A 13 -16.48 6.03 -16.60
C LEU A 13 -17.18 5.98 -15.23
N ALA A 14 -17.70 7.11 -14.73
CA ALA A 14 -18.26 7.22 -13.37
C ALA A 14 -19.38 6.21 -13.11
N GLU A 15 -20.35 6.05 -14.03
CA GLU A 15 -21.45 5.09 -13.87
C GLU A 15 -20.96 3.64 -13.72
N TRP A 16 -19.89 3.27 -14.43
CA TRP A 16 -19.27 1.97 -14.26
C TRP A 16 -18.61 1.86 -12.88
N GLY A 17 -17.85 2.90 -12.46
CA GLY A 17 -17.22 2.97 -11.14
C GLY A 17 -18.23 2.80 -10.01
N GLU A 18 -19.37 3.52 -10.05
CA GLU A 18 -20.45 3.41 -9.05
C GLU A 18 -20.99 1.97 -8.93
N LYS A 19 -21.17 1.27 -10.04
CA LYS A 19 -21.63 -0.12 -10.03
C LYS A 19 -20.63 -1.05 -9.37
N GLU A 20 -19.34 -0.88 -9.61
CA GLU A 20 -18.30 -1.69 -8.98
C GLU A 20 -18.09 -1.31 -7.51
N ILE A 21 -18.21 -0.04 -7.14
CA ILE A 21 -18.22 0.41 -5.74
C ILE A 21 -19.37 -0.26 -4.98
N SER A 22 -20.58 -0.25 -5.53
CA SER A 22 -21.74 -0.93 -4.94
C SER A 22 -21.52 -2.45 -4.77
N LEU A 23 -20.83 -3.09 -5.71
CA LEU A 23 -20.45 -4.49 -5.57
C LEU A 23 -19.41 -4.68 -4.45
N ALA A 24 -18.39 -3.84 -4.39
CA ALA A 24 -17.35 -3.90 -3.36
C ALA A 24 -17.90 -3.69 -1.95
N GLU A 25 -18.86 -2.78 -1.77
CA GLU A 25 -19.54 -2.56 -0.48
C GLU A 25 -20.16 -3.84 0.09
N THR A 26 -20.67 -4.74 -0.76
CA THR A 26 -21.22 -6.03 -0.31
C THR A 26 -20.16 -6.95 0.29
N GLU A 27 -18.90 -6.75 -0.05
CA GLU A 27 -17.75 -7.53 0.41
C GLU A 27 -16.87 -6.78 1.42
N MET A 28 -17.29 -5.56 1.85
CA MET A 28 -16.54 -4.72 2.79
C MET A 28 -17.30 -4.47 4.10
N PRO A 29 -17.63 -5.54 4.85
CA PRO A 29 -18.54 -5.47 6.00
C PRO A 29 -18.04 -4.56 7.12
N GLY A 30 -16.72 -4.47 7.33
CA GLY A 30 -16.14 -3.62 8.36
C GLY A 30 -16.41 -2.13 8.10
N LEU A 31 -16.18 -1.65 6.87
CA LEU A 31 -16.46 -0.26 6.50
C LEU A 31 -17.96 0.03 6.54
N MET A 32 -18.80 -0.89 6.05
CA MET A 32 -20.24 -0.70 6.07
C MET A 32 -20.78 -0.60 7.50
N ALA A 33 -20.29 -1.45 8.40
CA ALA A 33 -20.66 -1.42 9.82
C ALA A 33 -20.20 -0.11 10.51
N ILE A 34 -18.99 0.35 10.25
CA ILE A 34 -18.49 1.65 10.77
C ILE A 34 -19.33 2.81 10.22
N ARG A 35 -19.68 2.79 8.94
CA ARG A 35 -20.55 3.81 8.34
C ARG A 35 -21.92 3.84 9.02
N GLU A 36 -22.54 2.67 9.24
CA GLU A 36 -23.82 2.56 9.95
C GLU A 36 -23.72 3.04 11.41
N GLU A 37 -22.67 2.63 12.14
CA GLU A 37 -22.48 2.96 13.56
C GLU A 37 -22.25 4.47 13.79
N PHE A 38 -21.49 5.13 12.91
CA PHE A 38 -20.94 6.46 13.19
C PHE A 38 -21.41 7.59 12.27
N ALA A 39 -22.04 7.32 11.11
CA ALA A 39 -22.43 8.39 10.18
C ALA A 39 -23.32 9.46 10.82
N GLY A 40 -24.24 9.06 11.70
CA GLY A 40 -25.11 9.98 12.42
C GLY A 40 -24.40 10.86 13.45
N GLN A 41 -23.22 10.44 13.92
CA GLN A 41 -22.39 11.15 14.92
C GLN A 41 -21.36 12.07 14.27
N GLN A 42 -20.97 11.78 13.02
CA GLN A 42 -19.96 12.49 12.27
C GLN A 42 -18.65 12.73 13.04
N PRO A 43 -17.97 11.66 13.49
CA PRO A 43 -16.80 11.76 14.38
C PRO A 43 -15.59 12.45 13.74
N LEU A 44 -15.56 12.53 12.41
CA LEU A 44 -14.49 13.20 11.63
C LEU A 44 -14.90 14.60 11.17
N LYS A 45 -15.98 15.18 11.70
CA LYS A 45 -16.39 16.53 11.36
C LYS A 45 -15.27 17.54 11.63
N GLY A 46 -14.88 18.28 10.58
CA GLY A 46 -13.78 19.25 10.61
C GLY A 46 -12.40 18.65 10.28
N ALA A 47 -12.29 17.34 10.19
CA ALA A 47 -11.08 16.71 9.64
C ALA A 47 -10.96 17.01 8.14
N ARG A 48 -9.79 17.50 7.72
CA ARG A 48 -9.39 17.70 6.33
C ARG A 48 -8.30 16.70 6.01
N ILE A 49 -8.68 15.62 5.34
CA ILE A 49 -7.79 14.48 5.10
C ILE A 49 -7.13 14.61 3.73
N ALA A 50 -5.80 14.76 3.72
CA ALA A 50 -4.98 14.53 2.53
C ALA A 50 -4.71 13.02 2.41
N GLY A 51 -5.36 12.36 1.46
CA GLY A 51 -5.20 10.94 1.20
C GLY A 51 -4.25 10.65 0.05
N SER A 52 -3.28 9.78 0.28
CA SER A 52 -2.31 9.29 -0.70
C SER A 52 -2.25 7.77 -0.63
N LEU A 53 -3.16 7.11 -1.33
CA LEU A 53 -3.29 5.65 -1.36
C LEU A 53 -3.89 5.23 -2.70
N HIS A 54 -3.56 4.02 -3.18
CA HIS A 54 -3.98 3.47 -4.48
C HIS A 54 -5.45 3.76 -4.79
N MET A 55 -5.74 4.49 -5.88
CA MET A 55 -7.11 4.87 -6.24
C MET A 55 -7.86 3.70 -6.90
N THR A 56 -8.22 2.72 -6.10
CA THR A 56 -8.98 1.52 -6.49
C THR A 56 -10.46 1.66 -6.12
N ILE A 57 -11.27 0.71 -6.56
CA ILE A 57 -12.69 0.60 -6.17
C ILE A 57 -12.82 0.49 -4.65
N GLN A 58 -11.97 -0.29 -3.97
CA GLN A 58 -11.98 -0.44 -2.52
C GLN A 58 -11.64 0.88 -1.81
N THR A 59 -10.72 1.64 -2.37
CA THR A 59 -10.36 2.98 -1.89
C THR A 59 -11.51 3.97 -2.06
N ALA A 60 -12.29 3.85 -3.14
CA ALA A 60 -13.51 4.66 -3.29
C ALA A 60 -14.49 4.41 -2.13
N VAL A 61 -14.70 3.15 -1.72
CA VAL A 61 -15.53 2.81 -0.54
C VAL A 61 -14.95 3.42 0.75
N LEU A 62 -13.63 3.44 0.92
CA LEU A 62 -12.97 4.11 2.04
C LEU A 62 -13.24 5.63 2.03
N ILE A 63 -13.04 6.29 0.89
CA ILE A 63 -13.25 7.73 0.72
C ILE A 63 -14.72 8.10 1.06
N GLU A 64 -15.68 7.36 0.52
CA GLU A 64 -17.09 7.57 0.81
C GLU A 64 -17.42 7.34 2.29
N THR A 65 -16.78 6.37 2.93
CA THR A 65 -16.95 6.12 4.37
C THR A 65 -16.41 7.29 5.18
N LEU A 66 -15.21 7.77 4.92
CA LEU A 66 -14.64 8.94 5.61
C LEU A 66 -15.52 10.19 5.41
N LYS A 67 -16.04 10.41 4.19
CA LYS A 67 -16.98 11.49 3.89
C LYS A 67 -18.27 11.35 4.70
N ALA A 68 -18.86 10.15 4.77
CA ALA A 68 -20.06 9.87 5.55
C ALA A 68 -19.83 10.12 7.05
N LEU A 69 -18.62 9.96 7.54
CA LEU A 69 -18.22 10.26 8.92
C LEU A 69 -17.90 11.74 9.16
N GLY A 70 -18.02 12.59 8.15
CA GLY A 70 -17.94 14.05 8.26
C GLY A 70 -16.61 14.66 7.85
N ALA A 71 -15.67 13.88 7.31
CA ALA A 71 -14.40 14.41 6.81
C ALA A 71 -14.56 15.17 5.48
N ASP A 72 -13.72 16.18 5.28
CA ASP A 72 -13.45 16.81 4.01
C ASP A 72 -12.17 16.20 3.43
N ILE A 73 -12.18 15.76 2.17
CA ILE A 73 -11.17 14.82 1.64
C ILE A 73 -10.64 15.32 0.31
N ARG A 74 -9.33 15.19 0.13
CA ARG A 74 -8.63 15.34 -1.15
C ARG A 74 -7.74 14.12 -1.34
N TRP A 75 -7.75 13.52 -2.53
CA TRP A 75 -7.12 12.23 -2.75
C TRP A 75 -6.20 12.19 -3.97
N ALA A 76 -5.04 11.56 -3.83
CA ALA A 76 -4.17 11.16 -4.93
C ALA A 76 -3.80 9.68 -4.82
N THR A 77 -3.37 9.07 -5.91
CA THR A 77 -2.81 7.72 -5.86
C THR A 77 -1.38 7.74 -5.31
N CYS A 78 -0.93 6.65 -4.72
CA CYS A 78 0.45 6.45 -4.26
C CYS A 78 1.31 5.63 -5.24
N ASN A 79 0.81 5.35 -6.46
CA ASN A 79 1.55 4.61 -7.47
C ASN A 79 0.99 4.91 -8.86
N ILE A 80 1.87 5.18 -9.83
CA ILE A 80 1.51 5.60 -11.19
C ILE A 80 0.74 4.55 -12.03
N TYR A 81 0.73 3.28 -11.62
CA TYR A 81 0.05 2.20 -12.37
C TYR A 81 -1.13 1.57 -11.63
N SER A 82 -1.41 1.97 -10.39
CA SER A 82 -2.40 1.30 -9.55
C SER A 82 -3.82 1.84 -9.66
N THR A 83 -4.01 3.03 -10.23
CA THR A 83 -5.33 3.66 -10.38
C THR A 83 -6.26 2.80 -11.23
N GLN A 84 -7.50 2.66 -10.75
CA GLN A 84 -8.63 2.22 -11.56
C GLN A 84 -9.41 3.47 -12.02
N ASP A 85 -9.30 3.84 -13.29
CA ASP A 85 -9.80 5.12 -13.81
C ASP A 85 -11.31 5.30 -13.59
N HIS A 86 -12.10 4.22 -13.62
CA HIS A 86 -13.53 4.27 -13.32
C HIS A 86 -13.82 4.52 -11.83
N ALA A 87 -12.95 4.08 -10.91
CA ALA A 87 -13.05 4.42 -9.49
C ALA A 87 -12.78 5.92 -9.25
N ALA A 88 -11.71 6.44 -9.86
CA ALA A 88 -11.39 7.87 -9.80
C ALA A 88 -12.52 8.72 -10.40
N ALA A 89 -13.09 8.29 -11.53
CA ALA A 89 -14.21 8.97 -12.18
C ALA A 89 -15.46 9.03 -11.27
N ALA A 90 -15.81 7.93 -10.58
CA ALA A 90 -16.95 7.89 -9.66
C ALA A 90 -16.77 8.87 -8.50
N ILE A 91 -15.57 8.92 -7.90
CA ILE A 91 -15.26 9.85 -6.81
C ILE A 91 -15.30 11.31 -7.28
N ALA A 92 -14.79 11.60 -8.48
CA ALA A 92 -14.88 12.94 -9.08
C ALA A 92 -16.35 13.34 -9.36
N ALA A 93 -17.17 12.41 -9.85
CA ALA A 93 -18.60 12.65 -10.10
C ALA A 93 -19.40 12.87 -8.79
N ALA A 94 -18.93 12.30 -7.67
CA ALA A 94 -19.47 12.57 -6.32
C ALA A 94 -18.97 13.89 -5.71
N GLU A 95 -18.34 14.76 -6.52
CA GLU A 95 -17.79 16.06 -6.13
C GLU A 95 -16.76 15.96 -4.97
N ILE A 96 -15.94 14.91 -4.99
CA ILE A 96 -14.80 14.76 -4.08
C ILE A 96 -13.53 15.02 -4.89
N PRO A 97 -12.65 15.95 -4.45
CA PRO A 97 -11.38 16.21 -5.11
C PRO A 97 -10.50 14.95 -5.18
N VAL A 98 -10.21 14.52 -6.40
CA VAL A 98 -9.39 13.34 -6.69
C VAL A 98 -8.47 13.59 -7.87
N PHE A 99 -7.20 13.21 -7.71
CA PHE A 99 -6.13 13.43 -8.68
C PHE A 99 -5.43 12.09 -8.91
N ALA A 100 -5.90 11.30 -9.88
CA ALA A 100 -5.37 9.98 -10.15
C ALA A 100 -5.73 9.51 -11.56
N THR A 101 -4.75 9.07 -12.33
CA THR A 101 -4.93 8.44 -13.63
C THR A 101 -4.01 7.25 -13.78
N LYS A 102 -4.48 6.16 -14.40
CA LYS A 102 -3.61 5.00 -14.62
C LYS A 102 -2.55 5.33 -15.67
N GLY A 103 -1.29 5.23 -15.30
CA GLY A 103 -0.17 5.53 -16.19
C GLY A 103 0.22 7.02 -16.20
N GLU A 104 -0.13 7.76 -15.16
CA GLU A 104 0.36 9.13 -14.97
C GLU A 104 1.88 9.17 -14.95
N THR A 105 2.46 10.28 -15.38
CA THR A 105 3.89 10.51 -15.33
C THR A 105 4.37 10.80 -13.90
N LEU A 106 5.66 10.64 -13.62
CA LEU A 106 6.21 11.00 -12.31
C LEU A 106 6.06 12.50 -12.00
N GLU A 107 6.02 13.37 -13.02
CA GLU A 107 5.76 14.79 -12.84
C GLU A 107 4.31 15.04 -12.40
N GLU A 108 3.33 14.39 -13.05
CA GLU A 108 1.92 14.46 -12.66
C GLU A 108 1.70 13.88 -11.26
N TYR A 109 2.32 12.75 -10.93
CA TYR A 109 2.25 12.12 -9.62
C TYR A 109 2.62 13.09 -8.50
N TRP A 110 3.76 13.79 -8.62
CA TRP A 110 4.19 14.75 -7.59
C TRP A 110 3.38 16.04 -7.61
N ASP A 111 2.85 16.48 -8.77
CA ASP A 111 1.88 17.57 -8.84
C ASP A 111 0.59 17.21 -8.09
N TYR A 112 0.08 16.01 -8.28
CA TYR A 112 -1.11 15.50 -7.60
C TYR A 112 -0.90 15.35 -6.09
N ALA A 113 0.27 14.87 -5.67
CA ALA A 113 0.67 14.81 -4.27
C ALA A 113 0.73 16.20 -3.58
N HIS A 114 1.02 17.27 -4.30
CA HIS A 114 0.90 18.62 -3.76
C HIS A 114 -0.56 19.06 -3.64
N ARG A 115 -1.41 18.74 -4.64
CA ARG A 115 -2.80 19.19 -4.69
C ARG A 115 -3.66 18.66 -3.54
N ILE A 116 -3.33 17.51 -2.97
CA ILE A 116 -4.08 17.00 -1.82
C ILE A 116 -3.93 17.84 -0.56
N PHE A 117 -2.93 18.72 -0.49
CA PHE A 117 -2.71 19.67 0.61
C PHE A 117 -3.33 21.05 0.37
N GLU A 118 -3.96 21.31 -0.78
CA GLU A 118 -4.46 22.64 -1.20
C GLU A 118 -5.98 22.67 -1.25
N TRP A 119 -6.62 23.33 -0.29
CA TRP A 119 -8.08 23.57 -0.30
C TRP A 119 -8.41 24.89 -0.99
N SER A 120 -9.54 24.93 -1.71
CA SER A 120 -9.99 26.10 -2.49
C SER A 120 -10.31 27.33 -1.63
N ASP A 121 -10.59 27.15 -0.34
CA ASP A 121 -10.81 28.23 0.63
C ASP A 121 -9.52 28.83 1.22
N GLY A 122 -8.37 28.35 0.76
CA GLY A 122 -7.04 28.75 1.24
C GLY A 122 -6.59 28.07 2.54
N GLY A 123 -7.39 27.14 3.08
CA GLY A 123 -6.99 26.26 4.18
C GLY A 123 -6.10 25.12 3.70
N GLY A 124 -5.63 24.29 4.64
CA GLY A 124 -4.81 23.11 4.38
C GLY A 124 -5.39 21.84 5.00
N ALA A 125 -4.70 20.73 4.76
CA ALA A 125 -4.96 19.47 5.44
C ALA A 125 -4.65 19.59 6.94
N ASN A 126 -5.38 18.83 7.76
CA ASN A 126 -5.07 18.68 9.18
C ASN A 126 -4.91 17.21 9.59
N MET A 127 -5.11 16.29 8.65
CA MET A 127 -4.86 14.86 8.79
C MET A 127 -4.25 14.32 7.48
N ILE A 128 -3.44 13.28 7.58
CA ILE A 128 -2.91 12.54 6.43
C ILE A 128 -3.32 11.07 6.55
N LEU A 129 -3.72 10.47 5.43
CA LEU A 129 -3.85 9.03 5.26
C LEU A 129 -2.90 8.64 4.13
N ASP A 130 -1.83 7.92 4.45
CA ASP A 130 -0.71 7.65 3.55
C ASP A 130 -0.50 6.15 3.33
N ASP A 131 0.07 5.81 2.19
CA ASP A 131 0.47 4.46 1.81
C ASP A 131 1.83 4.50 1.09
N GLY A 132 2.86 4.07 1.80
CA GLY A 132 4.26 4.19 1.38
C GLY A 132 4.97 5.44 1.88
N GLY A 133 4.23 6.37 2.49
CA GLY A 133 4.77 7.54 3.15
C GLY A 133 5.21 8.66 2.20
N ASP A 134 4.75 8.69 0.94
CA ASP A 134 5.19 9.69 -0.03
C ASP A 134 4.59 11.07 0.25
N ALA A 135 3.34 11.18 0.66
CA ALA A 135 2.73 12.44 1.07
C ALA A 135 3.42 13.02 2.33
N THR A 136 3.72 12.15 3.29
CA THR A 136 4.47 12.48 4.50
C THR A 136 5.90 12.91 4.17
N LEU A 137 6.61 12.15 3.33
CA LEU A 137 7.97 12.47 2.87
C LEU A 137 8.03 13.83 2.16
N LEU A 138 7.04 14.12 1.30
CA LEU A 138 6.96 15.37 0.55
C LEU A 138 7.00 16.58 1.48
N LEU A 139 6.23 16.58 2.57
CA LEU A 139 6.23 17.66 3.55
C LEU A 139 7.55 17.76 4.31
N HIS A 140 8.06 16.64 4.82
CA HIS A 140 9.31 16.61 5.60
C HIS A 140 10.50 17.04 4.75
N LEU A 141 10.68 16.46 3.57
CA LEU A 141 11.78 16.79 2.68
C LEU A 141 11.67 18.21 2.13
N GLY A 142 10.45 18.68 1.87
CA GLY A 142 10.20 20.05 1.43
C GLY A 142 10.60 21.09 2.48
N ILE A 143 10.32 20.83 3.76
CA ILE A 143 10.77 21.68 4.88
C ILE A 143 12.30 21.62 5.04
N ASP A 144 12.89 20.42 4.97
CA ASP A 144 14.35 20.27 5.03
C ASP A 144 15.00 21.05 3.87
N ALA A 145 14.47 20.93 2.65
CA ALA A 145 14.99 21.61 1.46
C ALA A 145 14.83 23.14 1.49
N ALA A 146 13.77 23.65 2.13
CA ALA A 146 13.61 25.10 2.37
C ALA A 146 14.70 25.65 3.29
N ASN A 147 15.21 24.85 4.21
CA ASN A 147 16.30 25.21 5.13
C ASN A 147 17.69 24.93 4.54
N ASP A 148 17.84 23.85 3.78
CA ASP A 148 19.09 23.41 3.15
C ASP A 148 18.79 22.77 1.79
N ALA A 149 18.98 23.52 0.71
CA ALA A 149 18.78 23.02 -0.66
C ALA A 149 19.68 21.83 -1.03
N GLY A 150 20.79 21.62 -0.29
CA GLY A 150 21.72 20.52 -0.52
C GLY A 150 21.08 19.13 -0.37
N VAL A 151 20.01 19.01 0.42
CA VAL A 151 19.33 17.72 0.66
C VAL A 151 18.62 17.17 -0.59
N ILE A 152 18.37 18.00 -1.60
CA ILE A 152 17.71 17.64 -2.87
C ILE A 152 18.57 17.89 -4.10
N GLU A 153 19.91 17.89 -3.97
CA GLU A 153 20.81 18.12 -5.12
C GLU A 153 21.09 16.88 -5.95
N LYS A 154 21.24 15.71 -5.31
CA LYS A 154 21.73 14.48 -5.93
C LYS A 154 20.70 13.36 -5.82
N PRO A 155 19.82 13.19 -6.81
CA PRO A 155 18.88 12.07 -6.85
C PRO A 155 19.62 10.77 -7.17
N ASN A 156 19.17 9.67 -6.56
CA ASN A 156 19.71 8.33 -6.77
C ASN A 156 19.00 7.56 -7.91
N ASN A 157 17.78 7.98 -8.25
CA ASN A 157 16.93 7.35 -9.27
C ASN A 157 15.99 8.36 -9.93
N GLU A 158 15.23 7.93 -10.93
CA GLU A 158 14.28 8.80 -11.67
C GLU A 158 13.12 9.28 -10.78
N GLU A 159 12.69 8.51 -9.81
CA GLU A 159 11.61 8.90 -8.87
C GLU A 159 12.08 10.05 -7.96
N GLU A 160 13.26 9.92 -7.35
CA GLU A 160 13.87 11.02 -6.57
C GLU A 160 14.15 12.26 -7.43
N LYS A 161 14.57 12.05 -8.67
CA LYS A 161 14.81 13.18 -9.60
C LYS A 161 13.52 13.96 -9.86
N ALA A 162 12.39 13.29 -10.07
CA ALA A 162 11.10 13.94 -10.26
C ALA A 162 10.63 14.63 -8.98
N LEU A 163 10.75 13.97 -7.81
CA LEU A 163 10.44 14.56 -6.51
C LEU A 163 11.25 15.84 -6.25
N PHE A 164 12.58 15.77 -6.43
CA PHE A 164 13.45 16.92 -6.17
C PHE A 164 13.16 18.08 -7.12
N ALA A 165 12.84 17.80 -8.39
CA ALA A 165 12.42 18.82 -9.35
C ALA A 165 11.09 19.48 -8.92
N SER A 166 10.13 18.70 -8.46
CA SER A 166 8.84 19.17 -7.98
C SER A 166 8.97 20.05 -6.74
N ILE A 167 9.81 19.63 -5.76
CA ILE A 167 10.10 20.42 -4.56
C ILE A 167 10.78 21.76 -4.93
N LYS A 168 11.80 21.73 -5.80
CA LYS A 168 12.49 22.96 -6.26
C LYS A 168 11.52 23.92 -6.93
N LYS A 169 10.63 23.43 -7.78
CA LYS A 169 9.60 24.23 -8.45
C LYS A 169 8.70 24.91 -7.41
N ARG A 170 8.15 24.13 -6.47
CA ARG A 170 7.23 24.64 -5.44
C ARG A 170 7.90 25.69 -4.54
N LEU A 171 9.12 25.45 -4.08
CA LEU A 171 9.89 26.43 -3.28
C LEU A 171 10.20 27.71 -4.06
N GLY A 172 10.41 27.62 -5.38
CA GLY A 172 10.59 28.79 -6.24
C GLY A 172 9.32 29.64 -6.38
N GLU A 173 8.14 29.03 -6.35
CA GLU A 173 6.83 29.69 -6.42
C GLU A 173 6.40 30.24 -5.06
N LYS A 174 6.54 29.47 -3.99
CA LYS A 174 6.15 29.81 -2.62
C LYS A 174 7.12 29.18 -1.61
N PRO A 175 8.13 29.94 -1.13
CA PRO A 175 9.20 29.40 -0.27
C PRO A 175 8.75 28.80 1.07
N ASP A 176 7.62 29.25 1.61
CA ASP A 176 7.04 28.83 2.87
C ASP A 176 5.94 27.76 2.74
N TRP A 177 5.67 27.28 1.51
CA TRP A 177 4.54 26.40 1.21
C TRP A 177 4.51 25.13 2.09
N TYR A 178 5.65 24.45 2.25
CA TYR A 178 5.71 23.20 3.00
C TYR A 178 5.50 23.41 4.50
N ALA A 179 6.04 24.48 5.06
CA ALA A 179 5.82 24.84 6.46
C ALA A 179 4.35 25.20 6.71
N GLU A 180 3.72 25.92 5.78
CA GLU A 180 2.30 26.26 5.83
C GLU A 180 1.42 25.03 5.71
N ALA A 181 1.72 24.10 4.78
CA ALA A 181 0.97 22.88 4.56
C ALA A 181 1.05 21.91 5.77
N ALA A 182 2.19 21.87 6.47
CA ALA A 182 2.40 20.97 7.59
C ALA A 182 1.90 21.52 8.95
N LYS A 183 1.65 22.84 9.08
CA LYS A 183 1.44 23.51 10.38
C LYS A 183 0.25 22.98 11.17
N ASP A 184 -0.83 22.63 10.48
CA ASP A 184 -2.11 22.23 11.09
C ASP A 184 -2.30 20.69 11.12
N ILE A 185 -1.34 19.92 10.60
CA ILE A 185 -1.41 18.45 10.58
C ILE A 185 -1.31 17.92 12.02
N GLN A 186 -2.36 17.24 12.48
CA GLN A 186 -2.42 16.59 13.79
C GLN A 186 -1.79 15.21 13.77
N GLY A 187 -1.90 14.48 12.65
CA GLY A 187 -1.30 13.18 12.54
C GLY A 187 -1.45 12.52 11.17
N VAL A 188 -0.74 11.42 11.02
CA VAL A 188 -0.77 10.54 9.84
C VAL A 188 -1.12 9.11 10.25
N THR A 189 -1.88 8.42 9.39
CA THR A 189 -2.06 6.97 9.45
C THR A 189 -1.39 6.34 8.25
N GLU A 190 -0.54 5.33 8.45
CA GLU A 190 0.28 4.71 7.42
C GLU A 190 -0.13 3.26 7.18
N GLU A 191 -0.39 2.93 5.92
CA GLU A 191 -0.93 1.64 5.47
C GLU A 191 0.13 0.56 5.33
N THR A 192 1.35 0.88 4.90
CA THR A 192 2.29 -0.15 4.43
C THR A 192 3.64 -0.15 5.15
N THR A 193 4.29 -1.32 5.18
CA THR A 193 5.58 -1.56 5.83
C THR A 193 6.64 -0.51 5.45
N THR A 194 6.72 -0.12 4.17
CA THR A 194 7.73 0.83 3.70
C THR A 194 7.54 2.22 4.27
N GLY A 195 6.29 2.71 4.29
CA GLY A 195 5.97 4.01 4.89
C GLY A 195 6.18 4.01 6.40
N VAL A 196 5.80 2.92 7.08
CA VAL A 196 6.07 2.73 8.50
C VAL A 196 7.57 2.78 8.81
N HIS A 197 8.40 2.15 7.98
CA HIS A 197 9.86 2.22 8.14
C HIS A 197 10.38 3.67 8.05
N ARG A 198 9.89 4.44 7.08
CA ARG A 198 10.20 5.88 6.95
C ARG A 198 9.78 6.68 8.19
N LEU A 199 8.59 6.41 8.73
CA LEU A 199 8.12 7.08 9.95
C LEU A 199 9.02 6.79 11.15
N TYR A 200 9.41 5.53 11.38
CA TYR A 200 10.34 5.18 12.45
C TYR A 200 11.73 5.80 12.25
N GLU A 201 12.21 5.92 11.01
CA GLU A 201 13.45 6.64 10.74
C GLU A 201 13.36 8.13 11.07
N MET A 202 12.25 8.78 10.72
CA MET A 202 12.00 10.19 11.04
C MET A 202 11.91 10.39 12.54
N GLU A 203 11.23 9.49 13.28
CA GLU A 203 11.16 9.50 14.73
C GLU A 203 12.55 9.35 15.36
N ALA A 204 13.32 8.33 14.97
CA ALA A 204 14.66 8.08 15.49
C ALA A 204 15.63 9.26 15.26
N LYS A 205 15.44 10.00 14.16
CA LYS A 205 16.22 11.23 13.85
C LYS A 205 15.67 12.48 14.54
N GLY A 206 14.56 12.39 15.30
CA GLY A 206 13.87 13.52 15.92
C GLY A 206 13.28 14.53 14.92
N LYS A 207 12.96 14.07 13.71
CA LYS A 207 12.45 14.90 12.61
C LYS A 207 10.94 14.75 12.35
N LEU A 208 10.27 13.81 13.01
CA LEU A 208 8.85 13.57 12.80
C LEU A 208 8.04 14.82 13.21
N LEU A 209 7.28 15.37 12.28
CA LEU A 209 6.58 16.65 12.44
C LEU A 209 5.28 16.54 13.25
N PHE A 210 4.63 15.38 13.23
CA PHE A 210 3.32 15.11 13.83
C PHE A 210 3.23 13.67 14.32
N SER A 211 2.17 13.32 15.04
CA SER A 211 1.92 11.96 15.53
C SER A 211 1.64 11.01 14.36
N ALA A 212 1.98 9.74 14.51
CA ALA A 212 1.72 8.73 13.48
C ALA A 212 1.11 7.46 14.08
N ILE A 213 0.10 6.88 13.41
CA ILE A 213 -0.36 5.52 13.69
C ILE A 213 0.08 4.60 12.55
N ASN A 214 0.86 3.61 12.92
CA ASN A 214 1.24 2.48 12.09
C ASN A 214 0.06 1.52 12.00
N VAL A 215 -0.73 1.63 10.94
CA VAL A 215 -1.85 0.72 10.67
C VAL A 215 -1.35 -0.63 10.15
N ASN A 216 -0.22 -0.66 9.43
CA ASN A 216 0.33 -1.90 8.89
C ASN A 216 0.52 -2.99 9.95
N ASP A 217 0.95 -2.62 11.16
CA ASP A 217 1.27 -3.59 12.21
C ASP A 217 0.06 -3.94 13.09
N SER A 218 -1.13 -3.40 12.82
CA SER A 218 -2.37 -3.96 13.33
C SER A 218 -2.48 -5.41 12.87
N VAL A 219 -2.89 -6.33 13.76
CA VAL A 219 -2.92 -7.75 13.43
C VAL A 219 -3.92 -8.04 12.32
N THR A 220 -5.09 -7.38 12.37
CA THR A 220 -6.13 -7.51 11.34
C THR A 220 -5.75 -6.85 10.01
N LYS A 221 -4.62 -6.10 9.95
CA LYS A 221 -4.01 -5.64 8.71
C LYS A 221 -2.88 -6.57 8.28
N SER A 222 -1.78 -6.65 9.03
CA SER A 222 -0.57 -7.37 8.60
C SER A 222 -0.77 -8.87 8.35
N LYS A 223 -1.56 -9.53 9.20
CA LYS A 223 -1.83 -10.97 9.08
C LYS A 223 -2.96 -11.32 8.11
N PHE A 224 -3.66 -10.31 7.59
CA PHE A 224 -4.76 -10.45 6.61
C PHE A 224 -4.38 -9.88 5.26
N ASP A 225 -4.18 -8.57 5.15
CA ASP A 225 -3.81 -7.89 3.91
C ASP A 225 -2.49 -8.41 3.35
N ASN A 226 -1.40 -8.28 4.09
CA ASN A 226 -0.09 -8.65 3.60
C ASN A 226 0.00 -10.14 3.25
N LYS A 227 -0.72 -11.00 3.96
CA LYS A 227 -0.71 -12.45 3.72
C LYS A 227 -1.79 -12.87 2.73
N TYR A 228 -3.06 -12.71 3.09
CA TYR A 228 -4.19 -13.20 2.28
C TYR A 228 -4.43 -12.35 1.03
N GLY A 229 -4.21 -11.03 1.13
CA GLY A 229 -4.29 -10.15 -0.03
C GLY A 229 -3.29 -10.53 -1.12
N CYS A 230 -2.02 -10.75 -0.75
CA CYS A 230 -0.99 -11.20 -1.69
C CYS A 230 -1.25 -12.63 -2.18
N ARG A 231 -1.81 -13.51 -1.33
CA ARG A 231 -2.20 -14.86 -1.73
C ARG A 231 -3.24 -14.86 -2.85
N GLU A 232 -4.22 -13.96 -2.80
CA GLU A 232 -5.25 -13.85 -3.84
C GLU A 232 -4.72 -13.11 -5.09
N SER A 233 -4.01 -12.00 -4.91
CA SER A 233 -3.73 -11.04 -5.97
C SER A 233 -2.44 -11.32 -6.77
N LEU A 234 -1.43 -12.02 -6.21
CA LEU A 234 -0.18 -12.28 -6.92
C LEU A 234 -0.39 -13.09 -8.20
N VAL A 235 -1.00 -14.26 -8.07
CA VAL A 235 -1.21 -15.17 -9.20
C VAL A 235 -2.21 -14.60 -10.18
N ASP A 236 -3.20 -13.81 -9.73
CA ASP A 236 -4.10 -13.06 -10.60
C ASP A 236 -3.32 -12.06 -11.48
N GLY A 237 -2.41 -11.28 -10.91
CA GLY A 237 -1.55 -10.36 -11.66
C GLY A 237 -0.68 -11.07 -12.70
N ILE A 238 -0.01 -12.15 -12.32
CA ILE A 238 0.85 -12.92 -13.23
C ILE A 238 0.02 -13.54 -14.37
N ARG A 239 -1.14 -14.12 -14.08
CA ARG A 239 -2.02 -14.73 -15.08
C ARG A 239 -2.57 -13.71 -16.07
N ARG A 240 -3.09 -12.58 -15.61
CA ARG A 240 -3.59 -11.51 -16.48
C ARG A 240 -2.49 -10.93 -17.37
N ALA A 241 -1.28 -10.79 -16.82
CA ALA A 241 -0.13 -10.31 -17.58
C ALA A 241 0.29 -11.28 -18.70
N THR A 242 0.33 -12.59 -18.42
CA THR A 242 1.09 -13.54 -19.24
C THR A 242 0.29 -14.72 -19.79
N ASP A 243 -0.89 -15.01 -19.26
CA ASP A 243 -1.68 -16.22 -19.55
C ASP A 243 -0.90 -17.54 -19.37
N VAL A 244 0.21 -17.55 -18.63
CA VAL A 244 1.02 -18.75 -18.47
C VAL A 244 0.33 -19.79 -17.59
N MET A 245 0.52 -21.04 -17.90
CA MET A 245 0.16 -22.14 -17.01
C MET A 245 1.14 -22.18 -15.83
N MET A 246 0.61 -22.03 -14.62
CA MET A 246 1.40 -22.03 -13.40
C MET A 246 1.89 -23.43 -13.02
N ALA A 247 1.04 -24.44 -13.20
CA ALA A 247 1.35 -25.81 -12.83
C ALA A 247 2.62 -26.34 -13.53
N GLY A 248 3.50 -26.95 -12.74
CA GLY A 248 4.75 -27.52 -13.19
C GLY A 248 5.93 -26.54 -13.30
N LYS A 249 5.68 -25.23 -13.19
CA LYS A 249 6.76 -24.22 -13.18
C LYS A 249 7.49 -24.20 -11.84
N VAL A 250 8.74 -23.76 -11.88
CA VAL A 250 9.51 -23.42 -10.70
C VAL A 250 9.32 -21.92 -10.42
N ALA A 251 8.74 -21.61 -9.28
CA ALA A 251 8.57 -20.24 -8.82
C ALA A 251 9.53 -19.94 -7.66
N VAL A 252 10.25 -18.84 -7.76
CA VAL A 252 11.18 -18.35 -6.74
C VAL A 252 10.53 -17.18 -6.03
N VAL A 253 10.36 -17.30 -4.71
CA VAL A 253 9.83 -16.23 -3.85
C VAL A 253 10.98 -15.69 -3.00
N ALA A 254 11.35 -14.46 -3.23
CA ALA A 254 12.38 -13.77 -2.46
C ALA A 254 11.74 -13.03 -1.28
N GLY A 255 11.95 -13.56 -0.07
CA GLY A 255 11.33 -13.13 1.18
C GLY A 255 10.27 -14.11 1.71
N TYR A 256 10.22 -14.31 3.03
CA TYR A 256 9.21 -15.15 3.69
C TYR A 256 8.59 -14.47 4.93
N GLY A 257 8.45 -13.14 4.87
CA GLY A 257 7.55 -12.37 5.73
C GLY A 257 6.07 -12.65 5.42
N ASP A 258 5.15 -11.84 5.88
CA ASP A 258 3.71 -12.06 5.64
C ASP A 258 3.36 -12.08 4.13
N VAL A 259 3.92 -11.16 3.36
CA VAL A 259 3.76 -11.12 1.88
C VAL A 259 4.33 -12.39 1.22
N GLY A 260 5.53 -12.80 1.62
CA GLY A 260 6.18 -13.99 1.08
C GLY A 260 5.43 -15.28 1.42
N LYS A 261 4.89 -15.40 2.62
CA LYS A 261 4.05 -16.55 3.03
C LYS A 261 2.81 -16.68 2.16
N GLY A 262 2.08 -15.59 1.97
CA GLY A 262 0.91 -15.57 1.08
C GLY A 262 1.27 -15.89 -0.36
N SER A 263 2.33 -15.28 -0.88
CA SER A 263 2.83 -15.49 -2.25
C SER A 263 3.26 -16.94 -2.51
N ALA A 264 4.05 -17.51 -1.62
CA ALA A 264 4.53 -18.88 -1.74
C ALA A 264 3.37 -19.90 -1.68
N GLU A 265 2.40 -19.69 -0.78
CA GLU A 265 1.21 -20.51 -0.67
C GLU A 265 0.35 -20.45 -1.94
N SER A 266 0.14 -19.27 -2.51
CA SER A 266 -0.62 -19.05 -3.74
C SER A 266 0.00 -19.78 -4.93
N LEU A 267 1.31 -19.64 -5.10
CA LEU A 267 2.07 -20.29 -6.17
C LEU A 267 2.04 -21.82 -6.03
N ARG A 268 2.24 -22.34 -4.81
CA ARG A 268 2.13 -23.77 -4.53
C ARG A 268 0.73 -24.29 -4.82
N SER A 269 -0.30 -23.58 -4.37
CA SER A 269 -1.70 -23.96 -4.61
C SER A 269 -2.06 -23.94 -6.11
N SER A 270 -1.37 -23.13 -6.90
CA SER A 270 -1.50 -23.10 -8.36
C SER A 270 -0.69 -24.20 -9.07
N GLY A 271 0.00 -25.07 -8.32
CA GLY A 271 0.75 -26.20 -8.85
C GLY A 271 2.22 -25.90 -9.19
N CYS A 272 2.78 -24.77 -8.77
CA CYS A 272 4.20 -24.51 -8.90
C CYS A 272 5.03 -25.33 -7.89
N ARG A 273 6.26 -25.65 -8.26
CA ARG A 273 7.32 -25.99 -7.31
C ARG A 273 7.93 -24.68 -6.81
N VAL A 274 7.86 -24.43 -5.52
CA VAL A 274 8.25 -23.14 -4.93
C VAL A 274 9.59 -23.28 -4.23
N LEU A 275 10.54 -22.40 -4.62
CA LEU A 275 11.78 -22.14 -3.92
C LEU A 275 11.64 -20.82 -3.17
N VAL A 276 12.18 -20.75 -1.96
CA VAL A 276 12.17 -19.54 -1.13
C VAL A 276 13.60 -19.08 -0.89
N THR A 277 13.85 -17.77 -0.99
CA THR A 277 15.12 -17.18 -0.55
C THR A 277 14.83 -16.25 0.64
N GLU A 278 15.56 -16.40 1.75
CA GLU A 278 15.27 -15.69 2.98
C GLU A 278 16.53 -15.56 3.86
N PRO A 279 16.92 -14.33 4.22
CA PRO A 279 18.08 -14.12 5.11
C PRO A 279 17.75 -14.29 6.60
N ASP A 280 16.49 -14.09 7.03
CA ASP A 280 16.10 -14.26 8.43
C ASP A 280 15.98 -15.75 8.79
N PRO A 281 16.75 -16.24 9.77
CA PRO A 281 16.76 -17.67 10.10
C PRO A 281 15.45 -18.19 10.66
N ILE A 282 14.61 -17.33 11.28
CA ILE A 282 13.30 -17.73 11.81
C ILE A 282 12.32 -17.90 10.65
N CYS A 283 12.27 -16.93 9.74
CA CYS A 283 11.42 -17.01 8.54
C CYS A 283 11.86 -18.16 7.63
N ALA A 284 13.15 -18.37 7.45
CA ALA A 284 13.70 -19.50 6.69
C ALA A 284 13.30 -20.85 7.31
N LEU A 285 13.38 -20.98 8.65
CA LEU A 285 12.94 -22.17 9.35
C LEU A 285 11.43 -22.40 9.19
N GLN A 286 10.61 -21.35 9.27
CA GLN A 286 9.17 -21.45 9.02
C GLN A 286 8.88 -21.93 7.59
N ALA A 287 9.58 -21.39 6.58
CA ALA A 287 9.43 -21.84 5.19
C ALA A 287 9.75 -23.33 5.04
N ALA A 288 10.85 -23.79 5.65
CA ALA A 288 11.23 -25.21 5.63
C ALA A 288 10.19 -26.10 6.34
N MET A 289 9.62 -25.65 7.47
CA MET A 289 8.56 -26.38 8.20
C MET A 289 7.27 -26.47 7.38
N GLU A 290 6.96 -25.46 6.56
CA GLU A 290 5.84 -25.44 5.62
C GLU A 290 6.10 -26.31 4.36
N GLY A 291 7.28 -26.91 4.25
CA GLY A 291 7.67 -27.81 3.16
C GLY A 291 8.19 -27.12 1.91
N PHE A 292 8.63 -25.88 2.01
CA PHE A 292 9.34 -25.18 0.93
C PHE A 292 10.83 -25.50 0.97
N GLU A 293 11.45 -25.55 -0.19
CA GLU A 293 12.91 -25.62 -0.32
C GLU A 293 13.46 -24.21 -0.16
N VAL A 294 14.34 -24.01 0.83
CA VAL A 294 14.99 -22.69 1.10
C VAL A 294 16.40 -22.75 0.52
N VAL A 295 16.69 -21.81 -0.39
CA VAL A 295 17.95 -21.75 -1.15
C VAL A 295 18.45 -20.30 -1.23
N THR A 296 19.67 -20.08 -1.74
CA THR A 296 20.11 -18.73 -2.10
C THR A 296 19.58 -18.31 -3.48
N MET A 297 19.60 -17.02 -3.79
CA MET A 297 19.17 -16.52 -5.11
C MET A 297 20.03 -17.12 -6.23
N GLU A 298 21.34 -17.26 -6.02
CA GLU A 298 22.27 -17.85 -6.99
C GLU A 298 21.94 -19.32 -7.29
N GLN A 299 21.45 -20.06 -6.30
CA GLN A 299 20.99 -21.45 -6.49
C GLN A 299 19.64 -21.51 -7.21
N ALA A 300 18.77 -20.50 -6.98
CA ALA A 300 17.43 -20.44 -7.54
C ALA A 300 17.42 -19.97 -9.01
N THR A 301 18.25 -19.00 -9.39
CA THR A 301 18.22 -18.36 -10.71
C THR A 301 18.28 -19.30 -11.90
N PRO A 302 19.14 -20.34 -11.96
CA PRO A 302 19.16 -21.26 -13.11
C PRO A 302 17.95 -22.20 -13.17
N GLN A 303 17.17 -22.29 -12.10
CA GLN A 303 16.02 -23.21 -11.99
C GLN A 303 14.67 -22.50 -12.19
N GLY A 304 14.58 -21.20 -11.85
CA GLY A 304 13.34 -20.44 -11.81
C GLY A 304 12.73 -20.19 -13.20
N ASP A 305 11.43 -20.32 -13.28
CA ASP A 305 10.62 -19.88 -14.43
C ASP A 305 9.89 -18.57 -14.10
N ILE A 306 9.59 -18.36 -12.82
CA ILE A 306 8.90 -17.17 -12.28
C ILE A 306 9.67 -16.69 -11.05
N PHE A 307 9.96 -15.41 -10.98
CA PHE A 307 10.63 -14.78 -9.85
C PHE A 307 9.74 -13.68 -9.27
N VAL A 308 9.53 -13.72 -7.96
CA VAL A 308 8.70 -12.76 -7.22
C VAL A 308 9.50 -12.20 -6.06
N THR A 309 9.72 -10.89 -6.02
CA THR A 309 10.32 -10.21 -4.88
C THR A 309 9.25 -9.67 -3.93
N CYS A 310 9.50 -9.75 -2.62
CA CYS A 310 8.54 -9.37 -1.58
C CYS A 310 9.22 -9.04 -0.24
N THR A 311 10.40 -8.42 -0.30
CA THR A 311 11.26 -8.20 0.87
C THR A 311 11.17 -6.80 1.46
N GLY A 312 10.71 -5.81 0.67
CA GLY A 312 10.81 -4.39 1.02
C GLY A 312 12.26 -3.86 1.07
N ASN A 313 13.22 -4.59 0.48
CA ASN A 313 14.64 -4.25 0.45
C ASN A 313 15.04 -3.69 -0.93
N ILE A 314 16.32 -3.57 -1.19
CA ILE A 314 16.88 -3.14 -2.47
C ILE A 314 17.75 -4.24 -3.09
N ASP A 315 17.85 -4.23 -4.42
CA ASP A 315 18.79 -5.08 -5.18
C ASP A 315 18.70 -6.58 -4.87
N VAL A 316 17.50 -7.07 -4.59
CA VAL A 316 17.24 -8.50 -4.30
C VAL A 316 17.47 -9.35 -5.57
N ILE A 317 17.01 -8.84 -6.71
CA ILE A 317 17.34 -9.39 -8.03
C ILE A 317 18.27 -8.41 -8.73
N THR A 318 19.54 -8.81 -8.84
CA THR A 318 20.61 -8.04 -9.51
C THR A 318 20.69 -8.39 -10.99
N ILE A 319 21.41 -7.57 -11.75
CA ILE A 319 21.71 -7.86 -13.16
C ILE A 319 22.47 -9.19 -13.35
N ASP A 320 23.29 -9.58 -12.40
CA ASP A 320 24.02 -10.85 -12.47
C ASP A 320 23.07 -12.05 -12.29
N HIS A 321 22.08 -11.93 -11.39
CA HIS A 321 21.01 -12.92 -11.28
C HIS A 321 20.22 -13.04 -12.60
N VAL A 322 19.86 -11.91 -13.21
CA VAL A 322 19.12 -11.90 -14.49
C VAL A 322 19.88 -12.60 -15.60
N ARG A 323 21.21 -12.46 -15.66
CA ARG A 323 22.05 -13.15 -16.65
C ARG A 323 22.03 -14.68 -16.52
N GLU A 324 21.82 -15.18 -15.31
CA GLU A 324 21.77 -16.62 -15.03
C GLU A 324 20.37 -17.23 -15.16
N MET A 325 19.32 -16.41 -15.29
CA MET A 325 17.94 -16.87 -15.47
C MET A 325 17.74 -17.60 -16.78
N LYS A 326 16.70 -18.41 -16.86
CA LYS A 326 16.25 -19.06 -18.10
C LYS A 326 15.79 -18.02 -19.12
N ASP A 327 15.89 -18.36 -20.41
CA ASP A 327 15.25 -17.57 -21.46
C ASP A 327 13.74 -17.45 -21.17
N ARG A 328 13.22 -16.21 -21.24
CA ARG A 328 11.83 -15.85 -20.94
C ARG A 328 11.36 -16.17 -19.50
N ALA A 329 12.26 -16.18 -18.55
CA ALA A 329 11.88 -16.16 -17.15
C ALA A 329 10.99 -14.91 -16.88
N ILE A 330 9.94 -15.09 -16.08
CA ILE A 330 9.05 -14.01 -15.69
C ILE A 330 9.57 -13.43 -14.38
N VAL A 331 9.77 -12.12 -14.34
CA VAL A 331 10.28 -11.40 -13.18
C VAL A 331 9.25 -10.36 -12.76
N CYS A 332 8.85 -10.38 -11.52
CA CYS A 332 7.88 -9.43 -10.96
C CYS A 332 8.17 -9.13 -9.49
N ASN A 333 7.57 -8.05 -9.01
CA ASN A 333 7.63 -7.62 -7.64
C ASN A 333 6.21 -7.48 -7.07
N ILE A 334 6.02 -7.80 -5.81
CA ILE A 334 4.79 -7.55 -5.04
C ILE A 334 5.08 -6.72 -3.78
N GLY A 335 6.33 -6.29 -3.58
CA GLY A 335 6.70 -5.27 -2.60
C GLY A 335 6.29 -3.87 -3.07
N HIS A 336 6.21 -2.92 -2.16
CA HIS A 336 5.65 -1.58 -2.45
C HIS A 336 6.41 -0.82 -3.54
N PHE A 337 7.75 -0.82 -3.51
CA PHE A 337 8.59 -0.10 -4.47
C PHE A 337 9.31 -1.02 -5.46
N ASN A 338 9.73 -0.46 -6.59
CA ASN A 338 10.47 -1.14 -7.64
C ASN A 338 11.96 -1.36 -7.34
N SER A 339 12.44 -0.95 -6.17
CA SER A 339 13.87 -1.03 -5.80
C SER A 339 14.40 -2.45 -5.58
N GLU A 340 13.53 -3.44 -5.41
CA GLU A 340 13.92 -4.83 -5.19
C GLU A 340 14.56 -5.49 -6.42
N ILE A 341 14.27 -4.99 -7.62
CA ILE A 341 14.83 -5.43 -8.88
C ILE A 341 15.69 -4.31 -9.45
N GLN A 342 16.90 -4.59 -9.89
CA GLN A 342 17.80 -3.60 -10.52
C GLN A 342 17.31 -3.18 -11.91
N VAL A 343 16.12 -2.59 -11.98
CA VAL A 343 15.46 -2.20 -13.24
C VAL A 343 16.30 -1.17 -14.01
N GLU A 344 16.92 -0.22 -13.31
CA GLU A 344 17.78 0.80 -13.95
C GLU A 344 18.96 0.17 -14.73
N SER A 345 19.54 -0.92 -14.22
CA SER A 345 20.57 -1.66 -14.93
C SER A 345 20.03 -2.33 -16.20
N LEU A 346 18.76 -2.70 -16.20
CA LEU A 346 18.10 -3.31 -17.37
C LEU A 346 17.75 -2.27 -18.45
N ARG A 347 17.67 -0.96 -18.14
CA ARG A 347 17.42 0.11 -19.11
C ARG A 347 18.48 0.18 -20.22
N ASN A 348 19.68 -0.35 -19.97
CA ASN A 348 20.76 -0.41 -20.96
C ASN A 348 20.55 -1.48 -22.04
N PHE A 349 19.54 -2.34 -21.91
CA PHE A 349 19.24 -3.41 -22.86
C PHE A 349 18.06 -3.02 -23.78
N LYS A 350 17.79 -3.87 -24.75
CA LYS A 350 16.67 -3.64 -25.68
C LYS A 350 15.35 -4.06 -25.03
N TRP A 351 14.46 -3.11 -24.85
CA TRP A 351 13.11 -3.33 -24.37
C TRP A 351 12.13 -3.42 -25.53
N THR A 352 11.20 -4.36 -25.42
CA THR A 352 10.08 -4.52 -26.34
C THR A 352 8.81 -4.61 -25.51
N ASN A 353 7.97 -3.58 -25.54
CA ASN A 353 6.67 -3.66 -24.89
C ASN A 353 5.76 -4.63 -25.64
N ILE A 354 5.29 -5.67 -24.96
CA ILE A 354 4.40 -6.70 -25.51
C ILE A 354 2.94 -6.23 -25.41
N LYS A 355 2.57 -5.74 -24.23
CA LYS A 355 1.28 -5.11 -23.92
C LYS A 355 1.47 -4.26 -22.64
N ALA A 356 0.44 -3.52 -22.25
CA ALA A 356 0.50 -2.72 -21.03
C ALA A 356 1.05 -3.53 -19.85
N GLN A 357 2.06 -3.01 -19.17
CA GLN A 357 2.74 -3.58 -18.00
C GLN A 357 3.48 -4.91 -18.25
N VAL A 358 3.78 -5.26 -19.50
CA VAL A 358 4.51 -6.48 -19.85
C VAL A 358 5.58 -6.15 -20.87
N ASP A 359 6.84 -6.22 -20.45
CA ASP A 359 8.00 -5.89 -21.26
C ASP A 359 8.93 -7.09 -21.42
N GLU A 360 9.35 -7.34 -22.65
CA GLU A 360 10.44 -8.28 -22.95
C GLU A 360 11.76 -7.51 -23.04
N ILE A 361 12.75 -7.97 -22.29
CA ILE A 361 14.09 -7.36 -22.23
C ILE A 361 15.11 -8.34 -22.81
N GLU A 362 15.76 -7.98 -23.91
CA GLU A 362 16.75 -8.79 -24.61
C GLU A 362 18.16 -8.49 -24.09
N LEU A 363 18.82 -9.51 -23.55
CA LEU A 363 20.19 -9.45 -23.05
C LEU A 363 21.21 -9.55 -24.20
N PRO A 364 22.49 -9.15 -24.00
CA PRO A 364 23.51 -9.16 -25.05
C PRO A 364 23.83 -10.55 -25.65
N ASP A 365 23.56 -11.61 -24.92
CA ASP A 365 23.71 -13.00 -25.36
C ASP A 365 22.52 -13.54 -26.15
N GLY A 366 21.48 -12.72 -26.35
CA GLY A 366 20.24 -13.06 -27.02
C GLY A 366 19.16 -13.70 -26.14
N LYS A 367 19.45 -13.96 -24.86
CA LYS A 367 18.49 -14.38 -23.86
C LYS A 367 17.51 -13.24 -23.57
N ARG A 368 16.29 -13.55 -23.23
CA ARG A 368 15.24 -12.58 -22.91
C ARG A 368 14.63 -12.88 -21.56
N ILE A 369 14.18 -11.85 -20.86
CA ILE A 369 13.32 -11.96 -19.69
C ILE A 369 12.03 -11.21 -19.91
N ILE A 370 10.99 -11.58 -19.18
CA ILE A 370 9.70 -10.88 -19.15
C ILE A 370 9.60 -10.14 -17.82
N LEU A 371 9.65 -8.83 -17.85
CA LEU A 371 9.47 -7.98 -16.67
C LEU A 371 8.03 -7.48 -16.60
N LEU A 372 7.40 -7.64 -15.45
CA LEU A 372 6.01 -7.20 -15.21
C LEU A 372 5.99 -5.88 -14.44
N ALA A 373 5.09 -4.98 -14.83
CA ALA A 373 4.84 -3.67 -14.21
C ALA A 373 6.11 -2.83 -14.00
N GLU A 374 7.13 -3.00 -14.86
CA GLU A 374 8.45 -2.36 -14.73
C GLU A 374 9.09 -2.55 -13.34
N GLY A 375 8.86 -3.69 -12.69
CA GLY A 375 9.33 -3.98 -11.33
C GLY A 375 8.48 -3.40 -10.20
N ARG A 376 7.41 -2.67 -10.51
CA ARG A 376 6.43 -2.18 -9.52
C ARG A 376 5.45 -3.29 -9.11
N LEU A 377 4.50 -2.98 -8.26
CA LEU A 377 3.47 -3.89 -7.75
C LEU A 377 2.73 -4.62 -8.88
N VAL A 378 3.01 -5.91 -9.07
CA VAL A 378 2.43 -6.72 -10.15
C VAL A 378 0.93 -6.89 -10.00
N ASN A 379 0.43 -7.02 -8.78
CA ASN A 379 -1.00 -7.21 -8.50
C ASN A 379 -1.86 -5.98 -8.83
N LEU A 380 -1.32 -4.78 -8.72
CA LEU A 380 -1.99 -3.52 -9.05
C LEU A 380 -1.67 -3.07 -10.48
N GLY A 381 -0.43 -3.24 -10.93
CA GLY A 381 -0.03 -2.88 -12.28
C GLY A 381 -0.69 -3.77 -13.35
N CYS A 382 -0.69 -5.07 -13.14
CA CYS A 382 -1.19 -6.06 -14.10
C CYS A 382 -2.61 -6.57 -13.80
N ALA A 383 -3.16 -6.27 -12.60
CA ALA A 383 -4.51 -6.66 -12.20
C ALA A 383 -5.20 -5.53 -11.42
N THR A 384 -6.03 -5.86 -10.45
CA THR A 384 -6.88 -4.92 -9.70
C THR A 384 -6.55 -4.85 -8.20
N GLY A 385 -5.44 -5.48 -7.78
CA GLY A 385 -4.99 -5.48 -6.39
C GLY A 385 -5.69 -6.51 -5.51
N HIS A 386 -5.72 -6.22 -4.21
CA HIS A 386 -6.31 -7.12 -3.21
C HIS A 386 -7.84 -7.13 -3.27
N PRO A 387 -8.49 -8.27 -2.92
CA PRO A 387 -9.94 -8.39 -2.93
C PRO A 387 -10.59 -7.52 -1.85
N SER A 388 -11.84 -7.12 -2.11
CA SER A 388 -12.59 -6.17 -1.27
C SER A 388 -12.69 -6.58 0.19
N PHE A 389 -12.90 -7.87 0.50
CA PHE A 389 -12.99 -8.35 1.87
C PHE A 389 -11.71 -8.12 2.68
N VAL A 390 -10.55 -8.35 2.06
CA VAL A 390 -9.25 -8.11 2.70
C VAL A 390 -9.04 -6.61 2.93
N MET A 391 -9.33 -5.79 1.91
CA MET A 391 -9.21 -4.33 2.03
C MET A 391 -10.21 -3.75 3.02
N SER A 392 -11.35 -4.40 3.24
CA SER A 392 -12.26 -4.00 4.32
C SER A 392 -11.57 -4.04 5.69
N ALA A 393 -10.76 -5.07 5.98
CA ALA A 393 -10.03 -5.14 7.25
C ALA A 393 -9.02 -4.00 7.38
N SER A 394 -8.19 -3.79 6.34
CA SER A 394 -7.19 -2.70 6.31
C SER A 394 -7.83 -1.33 6.46
N PHE A 395 -8.86 -1.06 5.66
CA PHE A 395 -9.49 0.26 5.64
C PHE A 395 -10.36 0.55 6.86
N THR A 396 -10.92 -0.48 7.51
CA THR A 396 -11.57 -0.30 8.81
C THR A 396 -10.54 0.12 9.87
N ASN A 397 -9.33 -0.47 9.86
CA ASN A 397 -8.22 -0.01 10.69
C ASN A 397 -7.87 1.46 10.40
N GLN A 398 -7.79 1.86 9.12
CA GLN A 398 -7.51 3.24 8.73
C GLN A 398 -8.56 4.22 9.28
N VAL A 399 -9.84 3.92 9.10
CA VAL A 399 -10.91 4.78 9.60
C VAL A 399 -10.84 4.93 11.12
N LEU A 400 -10.66 3.82 11.84
CA LEU A 400 -10.54 3.85 13.30
C LEU A 400 -9.28 4.61 13.77
N ALA A 401 -8.17 4.48 13.05
CA ALA A 401 -6.94 5.21 13.34
C ALA A 401 -7.09 6.73 13.09
N GLN A 402 -7.76 7.13 12.00
CA GLN A 402 -8.08 8.52 11.73
C GLN A 402 -8.98 9.11 12.82
N MET A 403 -10.02 8.36 13.25
CA MET A 403 -10.89 8.77 14.34
C MET A 403 -10.13 8.89 15.66
N GLU A 404 -9.24 7.95 15.96
CA GLU A 404 -8.45 7.94 17.20
C GLU A 404 -7.56 9.18 17.29
N LEU A 405 -6.81 9.51 16.23
CA LEU A 405 -5.97 10.72 16.19
C LEU A 405 -6.80 12.01 16.22
N TRP A 406 -7.89 12.06 15.45
CA TRP A 406 -8.71 13.27 15.35
C TRP A 406 -9.46 13.62 16.62
N GLN A 407 -10.03 12.60 17.30
CA GLN A 407 -10.85 12.81 18.49
C GLN A 407 -10.04 12.99 19.78
N LYS A 408 -8.75 12.65 19.76
CA LYS A 408 -7.86 12.71 20.92
C LYS A 408 -6.65 13.62 20.68
N PRO A 409 -6.87 14.90 20.30
CA PRO A 409 -5.78 15.82 20.05
C PRO A 409 -4.96 16.01 21.34
N GLY A 410 -3.64 15.79 21.25
CA GLY A 410 -2.73 15.94 22.38
C GLY A 410 -2.48 14.69 23.23
N ASP A 411 -3.24 13.60 23.04
CA ASP A 411 -2.95 12.32 23.70
C ASP A 411 -1.76 11.58 23.07
N TYR A 412 -1.43 11.94 21.84
CA TYR A 412 -0.35 11.35 21.04
C TYR A 412 0.80 12.36 20.86
N GLU A 413 1.96 12.03 21.37
CA GLU A 413 3.19 12.78 21.09
C GLU A 413 3.64 12.55 19.63
N LYS A 414 4.62 13.34 19.16
CA LYS A 414 5.25 13.16 17.83
C LYS A 414 6.09 11.87 17.78
N LYS A 415 5.41 10.73 17.75
CA LYS A 415 5.96 9.38 17.74
C LYS A 415 5.11 8.48 16.86
N VAL A 416 5.62 7.29 16.57
CA VAL A 416 4.88 6.24 15.86
C VAL A 416 4.24 5.31 16.88
N TYR A 417 2.94 5.13 16.75
CA TYR A 417 2.11 4.26 17.60
C TYR A 417 1.50 3.15 16.76
N VAL A 418 1.19 2.02 17.37
CA VAL A 418 0.33 0.98 16.78
C VAL A 418 -1.11 1.23 17.24
N LEU A 419 -2.08 0.89 16.40
CA LEU A 419 -3.50 1.03 16.75
C LEU A 419 -3.81 0.28 18.07
N PRO A 420 -4.55 0.88 19.02
CA PRO A 420 -4.92 0.24 20.27
C PRO A 420 -5.57 -1.14 20.05
N LYS A 421 -5.15 -2.13 20.85
CA LYS A 421 -5.55 -3.54 20.68
C LYS A 421 -7.07 -3.76 20.61
N HIS A 422 -7.85 -3.02 21.41
CA HIS A 422 -9.31 -3.13 21.40
C HIS A 422 -9.94 -2.67 20.08
N LEU A 423 -9.29 -1.75 19.35
CA LEU A 423 -9.74 -1.32 18.03
C LEU A 423 -9.40 -2.37 16.96
N ASP A 424 -8.20 -2.95 17.04
CA ASP A 424 -7.79 -4.06 16.17
C ASP A 424 -8.73 -5.27 16.33
N GLU A 425 -9.11 -5.64 17.58
CA GLU A 425 -10.12 -6.67 17.84
C GLU A 425 -11.52 -6.28 17.32
N LYS A 426 -11.91 -5.00 17.43
CA LYS A 426 -13.16 -4.50 16.85
C LYS A 426 -13.20 -4.74 15.35
N VAL A 427 -12.10 -4.47 14.62
CA VAL A 427 -12.02 -4.77 13.19
C VAL A 427 -12.32 -6.23 12.92
N ALA A 428 -11.70 -7.17 13.66
CA ALA A 428 -11.96 -8.58 13.48
C ALA A 428 -13.45 -8.92 13.69
N VAL A 429 -14.04 -8.44 14.78
CA VAL A 429 -15.46 -8.71 15.12
C VAL A 429 -16.40 -8.25 14.00
N LEU A 430 -16.18 -7.06 13.41
CA LEU A 430 -17.01 -6.52 12.34
C LEU A 430 -17.02 -7.37 11.05
N HIS A 431 -16.06 -8.28 10.91
CA HIS A 431 -15.95 -9.16 9.72
C HIS A 431 -16.51 -10.57 9.95
N LEU A 432 -16.74 -10.98 11.22
CA LEU A 432 -17.10 -12.37 11.53
C LEU A 432 -18.47 -12.76 11.02
N ASP A 433 -19.46 -11.88 11.14
CA ASP A 433 -20.85 -12.17 10.74
C ASP A 433 -20.95 -12.46 9.23
N LYS A 434 -20.20 -11.75 8.40
CA LYS A 434 -20.14 -12.00 6.95
C LYS A 434 -19.64 -13.40 6.62
N LEU A 435 -18.77 -13.94 7.45
CA LEU A 435 -18.21 -15.30 7.32
C LEU A 435 -19.04 -16.38 8.03
N GLY A 436 -20.15 -16.00 8.67
CA GLY A 436 -20.98 -16.93 9.44
C GLY A 436 -20.29 -17.48 10.69
N VAL A 437 -19.32 -16.74 11.24
CA VAL A 437 -18.56 -17.16 12.42
C VAL A 437 -19.29 -16.77 13.70
N THR A 438 -19.44 -17.75 14.61
CA THR A 438 -19.97 -17.53 15.95
C THR A 438 -18.87 -17.76 16.98
N LEU A 439 -18.54 -16.71 17.74
CA LEU A 439 -17.51 -16.77 18.79
C LEU A 439 -18.00 -17.56 20.01
N THR A 440 -17.10 -18.36 20.59
CA THR A 440 -17.29 -18.95 21.91
C THR A 440 -17.21 -17.86 22.98
N LYS A 441 -18.19 -17.80 23.88
CA LYS A 441 -18.17 -16.86 25.00
C LYS A 441 -17.49 -17.48 26.21
N LEU A 442 -16.56 -16.76 26.82
CA LEU A 442 -15.92 -17.20 28.05
C LEU A 442 -16.89 -17.05 29.23
N SER A 443 -16.93 -18.07 30.08
CA SER A 443 -17.52 -17.88 31.42
C SER A 443 -16.63 -16.98 32.26
N LYS A 444 -17.21 -16.37 33.31
CA LYS A 444 -16.41 -15.56 34.26
C LYS A 444 -15.23 -16.35 34.83
N GLN A 445 -15.44 -17.62 35.19
CA GLN A 445 -14.40 -18.48 35.73
C GLN A 445 -13.25 -18.71 34.73
N GLN A 446 -13.56 -18.88 33.44
CA GLN A 446 -12.56 -19.05 32.39
C GLN A 446 -11.78 -17.75 32.17
N ALA A 447 -12.47 -16.61 32.10
CA ALA A 447 -11.85 -15.30 31.93
C ALA A 447 -10.93 -14.97 33.13
N ASP A 448 -11.40 -15.17 34.35
CA ASP A 448 -10.62 -14.96 35.59
C ASP A 448 -9.35 -15.85 35.60
N TYR A 449 -9.47 -17.12 35.14
CA TYR A 449 -8.34 -18.06 35.13
C TYR A 449 -7.21 -17.63 34.21
N ILE A 450 -7.53 -17.04 33.05
CA ILE A 450 -6.51 -16.56 32.08
C ILE A 450 -6.21 -15.07 32.22
N GLY A 451 -6.84 -14.36 33.15
CA GLY A 451 -6.56 -12.96 33.46
C GLY A 451 -7.08 -11.97 32.40
N VAL A 452 -8.21 -12.28 31.75
CA VAL A 452 -8.85 -11.40 30.76
C VAL A 452 -10.29 -11.06 31.20
N THR A 453 -10.92 -10.12 30.49
CA THR A 453 -12.38 -9.92 30.61
C THR A 453 -13.15 -10.89 29.71
N PRO A 454 -14.41 -11.25 30.01
CA PRO A 454 -15.21 -12.11 29.14
C PRO A 454 -15.37 -11.60 27.71
N ASP A 455 -15.26 -10.30 27.49
CA ASP A 455 -15.47 -9.62 26.23
C ASP A 455 -14.15 -9.16 25.57
N GLY A 456 -13.01 -9.53 26.11
CA GLY A 456 -11.67 -9.17 25.59
C GLY A 456 -11.08 -7.87 26.19
N PRO A 457 -9.91 -7.42 25.76
CA PRO A 457 -9.06 -8.12 24.80
C PRO A 457 -8.55 -9.47 25.32
N PHE A 458 -8.52 -10.46 24.41
CA PHE A 458 -8.22 -11.86 24.77
C PHE A 458 -6.71 -12.17 24.82
N LYS A 459 -5.89 -11.29 24.28
CA LYS A 459 -4.43 -11.41 24.26
C LYS A 459 -3.78 -10.09 24.68
N PRO A 460 -2.61 -10.13 25.36
CA PRO A 460 -1.86 -8.91 25.67
C PRO A 460 -1.28 -8.30 24.39
N ASP A 461 -0.92 -7.02 24.44
CA ASP A 461 -0.33 -6.27 23.32
C ASP A 461 0.97 -6.88 22.78
N THR A 462 1.68 -7.63 23.64
CA THR A 462 2.92 -8.32 23.26
C THR A 462 2.70 -9.67 22.56
N TYR A 463 1.45 -10.14 22.45
CA TYR A 463 1.17 -11.41 21.79
C TYR A 463 1.47 -11.34 20.29
N ARG A 464 2.12 -12.37 19.78
CA ARG A 464 2.44 -12.53 18.36
C ARG A 464 1.51 -13.60 17.74
N TYR A 465 0.64 -13.16 16.83
CA TYR A 465 -0.29 -14.03 16.08
C TYR A 465 0.40 -14.81 14.96
#